data_05890a4f4667eb3c4e1e452bf4ce32d0
#
_entry.id   05890a4f4667eb3c4e1e452bf4ce32d0
#
_cell.length_a   1.000
_cell.length_b   1.000
_cell.length_c   1.000
_cell.angle_alpha   90.00
_cell.angle_beta   90.00
_cell.angle_gamma   90.00
#
_symmetry.space_group_name_H-M   'P 1'
#
loop_
_entity.id
_entity.type
_entity.pdbx_description
1 polymer ?
#
loop_
_entity_poly.entity_id
_entity_poly.type
_entity_poly.pdbx_seq_one_letter_code
_entity_poly.pdbx_strand_id
1 'polypeptide(L)'
;VSRPRKNLAWGVSVPGDDNQVIYVWIDALSNYITVLGYPDNESWRDYWPANVQVVGKDILRFHAIIWPAILMALDLPLPKQILVHGHIGFDGRKMSKSLGNVVSPNEVIDTYGADAFRYYFSRHIPTLDDGDFTWEKFEKAYNNELGNDLGNLVQRVAKMVLRYQAGVVGELNRGEHDIQLYRDAMDEMRFSDAIDQVWGKIRATNQYLEQVKPWEVAKNKDDPESTEHLSDILQDAVGSIMQIADLLVPFLPEASSKIKAIFAEGVVSSSDPIFPKIYIHTKDPRTEHGR
;
A
#
# COMPACT_ATOMS: atom_id res chain seq x y z
N VAL A 1 -34.86 6.26 -6.16
CA VAL A 1 -34.22 7.49 -5.68
C VAL A 1 -35.14 8.29 -4.75
N SER A 2 -36.32 7.79 -4.41
CA SER A 2 -37.21 8.34 -3.39
C SER A 2 -37.40 7.38 -2.22
N ARG A 3 -37.92 7.88 -1.12
CA ARG A 3 -38.29 7.12 0.08
C ARG A 3 -39.72 7.43 0.46
N PRO A 4 -40.49 6.43 0.90
CA PRO A 4 -41.84 6.69 1.43
C PRO A 4 -41.74 7.63 2.64
N ARG A 5 -42.56 8.68 2.66
CA ARG A 5 -42.63 9.67 3.73
C ARG A 5 -42.89 9.04 5.10
N LYS A 6 -43.64 7.93 5.15
CA LYS A 6 -43.86 7.16 6.39
C LYS A 6 -42.59 6.61 7.04
N ASN A 7 -41.54 6.40 6.22
CA ASN A 7 -40.23 5.89 6.68
C ASN A 7 -39.21 7.01 6.92
N LEU A 8 -39.44 8.20 6.32
CA LEU A 8 -38.60 9.37 6.42
C LEU A 8 -39.50 10.61 6.39
N ALA A 9 -39.95 11.05 7.56
CA ALA A 9 -40.90 12.14 7.69
C ALA A 9 -40.37 13.50 7.22
N TRP A 10 -39.04 13.67 7.31
CA TRP A 10 -38.34 14.87 6.87
C TRP A 10 -37.74 14.68 5.48
N GLY A 11 -37.86 15.67 4.62
CA GLY A 11 -37.25 15.67 3.29
C GLY A 11 -38.06 16.48 2.26
N VAL A 12 -37.46 16.72 1.09
CA VAL A 12 -38.10 17.41 -0.04
C VAL A 12 -39.09 16.46 -0.68
N SER A 13 -40.33 16.92 -0.86
CA SER A 13 -41.38 16.12 -1.52
C SER A 13 -41.03 15.84 -2.98
N VAL A 14 -41.38 14.65 -3.45
CA VAL A 14 -41.27 14.32 -4.87
C VAL A 14 -42.36 15.11 -5.60
N PRO A 15 -42.03 15.84 -6.68
CA PRO A 15 -43.04 16.55 -7.45
C PRO A 15 -44.14 15.60 -7.92
N GLY A 16 -45.41 15.90 -7.57
CA GLY A 16 -46.57 15.10 -7.93
C GLY A 16 -46.86 13.88 -7.05
N ASP A 17 -46.03 13.63 -5.99
CA ASP A 17 -46.28 12.54 -5.02
C ASP A 17 -45.85 12.94 -3.59
N ASP A 18 -46.80 13.46 -2.82
CA ASP A 18 -46.56 13.89 -1.44
C ASP A 18 -46.28 12.75 -0.46
N ASN A 19 -46.50 11.50 -0.86
CA ASN A 19 -46.18 10.32 -0.06
C ASN A 19 -44.72 9.90 -0.17
N GLN A 20 -43.95 10.52 -1.06
CA GLN A 20 -42.54 10.26 -1.29
C GLN A 20 -41.71 11.51 -1.01
N VAL A 21 -40.50 11.27 -0.52
CA VAL A 21 -39.46 12.30 -0.39
C VAL A 21 -38.26 11.94 -1.26
N ILE A 22 -37.61 12.95 -1.83
CA ILE A 22 -36.39 12.80 -2.60
C ILE A 22 -35.31 12.24 -1.64
N TYR A 23 -34.62 11.20 -2.09
CA TYR A 23 -33.53 10.58 -1.34
C TYR A 23 -32.18 11.13 -1.81
N VAL A 24 -31.24 11.24 -0.87
CA VAL A 24 -29.96 11.95 -1.01
C VAL A 24 -29.10 11.55 -2.23
N TRP A 25 -29.32 10.38 -2.82
CA TRP A 25 -28.40 9.85 -3.82
C TRP A 25 -28.29 10.63 -5.13
N ILE A 26 -29.31 11.40 -5.53
CA ILE A 26 -29.16 12.28 -6.70
C ILE A 26 -28.13 13.37 -6.42
N ASP A 27 -28.27 14.01 -5.29
CA ASP A 27 -27.33 15.06 -4.81
C ASP A 27 -25.92 14.47 -4.58
N ALA A 28 -25.83 13.39 -3.83
CA ALA A 28 -24.56 12.75 -3.52
C ALA A 28 -23.77 12.28 -4.76
N LEU A 29 -24.45 11.73 -5.77
CA LEU A 29 -23.80 11.27 -7.01
C LEU A 29 -23.40 12.44 -7.91
N SER A 30 -24.24 13.48 -8.00
CA SER A 30 -23.91 14.67 -8.79
C SER A 30 -22.65 15.38 -8.31
N ASN A 31 -22.31 15.23 -7.01
CA ASN A 31 -21.12 15.84 -6.43
C ASN A 31 -19.82 15.43 -7.14
N TYR A 32 -19.74 14.24 -7.75
CA TYR A 32 -18.57 13.81 -8.52
C TYR A 32 -18.18 14.74 -9.67
N ILE A 33 -19.13 15.45 -10.24
CA ILE A 33 -18.88 16.39 -11.35
C ILE A 33 -19.11 17.85 -10.93
N THR A 34 -20.03 18.13 -10.02
CA THR A 34 -20.32 19.52 -9.61
C THR A 34 -19.19 20.14 -8.82
N VAL A 35 -18.48 19.36 -7.96
CA VAL A 35 -17.28 19.83 -7.26
C VAL A 35 -16.13 20.18 -8.22
N LEU A 36 -16.13 19.61 -9.41
CA LEU A 36 -15.17 19.91 -10.47
C LEU A 36 -15.56 21.12 -11.32
N GLY A 37 -16.76 21.69 -11.08
CA GLY A 37 -17.24 22.90 -11.75
C GLY A 37 -18.37 22.70 -12.77
N TYR A 38 -18.89 21.48 -12.96
CA TYR A 38 -20.04 21.25 -13.84
C TYR A 38 -21.33 21.88 -13.25
N PRO A 39 -22.19 22.53 -14.02
CA PRO A 39 -22.05 22.83 -15.46
C PRO A 39 -21.39 24.20 -15.75
N ASP A 40 -20.98 24.94 -14.70
CA ASP A 40 -20.67 26.38 -14.78
C ASP A 40 -19.34 26.70 -15.47
N ASN A 41 -18.41 25.74 -15.49
CA ASN A 41 -17.13 25.88 -16.19
C ASN A 41 -16.66 24.53 -16.76
N GLU A 42 -15.62 24.56 -17.63
CA GLU A 42 -15.12 23.38 -18.34
C GLU A 42 -14.03 22.62 -17.59
N SER A 43 -13.59 23.08 -16.39
CA SER A 43 -12.49 22.45 -15.64
C SER A 43 -12.78 21.00 -15.21
N TRP A 44 -14.06 20.62 -15.13
CA TRP A 44 -14.43 19.25 -14.84
C TRP A 44 -13.91 18.24 -15.89
N ARG A 45 -13.66 18.66 -17.13
CA ARG A 45 -13.17 17.79 -18.22
C ARG A 45 -11.74 17.32 -18.01
N ASP A 46 -10.97 18.02 -17.20
CA ASP A 46 -9.59 17.64 -16.86
C ASP A 46 -9.54 16.41 -15.93
N TYR A 47 -10.63 16.19 -15.17
CA TYR A 47 -10.72 15.14 -14.15
C TYR A 47 -11.78 14.08 -14.45
N TRP A 48 -12.75 14.40 -15.32
CA TRP A 48 -13.83 13.49 -15.71
C TRP A 48 -13.72 13.10 -17.18
N PRO A 49 -13.90 11.81 -17.56
CA PRO A 49 -14.34 10.69 -16.71
C PRO A 49 -13.29 10.20 -15.75
N ALA A 50 -13.72 9.82 -14.53
CA ALA A 50 -12.87 9.18 -13.56
C ALA A 50 -12.24 7.90 -14.13
N ASN A 51 -10.94 7.68 -13.90
CA ASN A 51 -10.30 6.42 -14.25
C ASN A 51 -10.85 5.28 -13.41
N VAL A 52 -10.99 5.52 -12.10
CA VAL A 52 -11.55 4.56 -11.14
C VAL A 52 -12.42 5.29 -10.12
N GLN A 53 -13.63 4.79 -9.88
CA GLN A 53 -14.43 5.13 -8.71
C GLN A 53 -14.33 4.01 -7.68
N VAL A 54 -13.79 4.32 -6.49
CA VAL A 54 -13.64 3.35 -5.38
C VAL A 54 -14.83 3.48 -4.45
N VAL A 55 -15.57 2.38 -4.26
CA VAL A 55 -16.82 2.38 -3.49
C VAL A 55 -16.96 1.12 -2.63
N GLY A 56 -17.64 1.24 -1.50
CA GLY A 56 -18.03 0.09 -0.69
C GLY A 56 -19.16 -0.71 -1.35
N LYS A 57 -19.22 -2.01 -1.09
CA LYS A 57 -20.20 -2.92 -1.69
C LYS A 57 -21.66 -2.55 -1.42
N ASP A 58 -21.95 -1.89 -0.31
CA ASP A 58 -23.30 -1.47 0.09
C ASP A 58 -23.86 -0.33 -0.77
N ILE A 59 -23.00 0.43 -1.45
CA ILE A 59 -23.38 1.53 -2.33
C ILE A 59 -23.19 1.22 -3.82
N LEU A 60 -22.79 -0.01 -4.16
CA LEU A 60 -22.58 -0.45 -5.55
C LEU A 60 -23.77 -0.13 -6.45
N ARG A 61 -25.00 -0.42 -6.02
CA ARG A 61 -26.21 -0.20 -6.83
C ARG A 61 -26.35 1.27 -7.29
N PHE A 62 -25.95 2.20 -6.44
CA PHE A 62 -26.04 3.61 -6.78
C PHE A 62 -24.98 4.01 -7.82
N HIS A 63 -23.78 3.47 -7.73
CA HIS A 63 -22.68 3.80 -8.62
C HIS A 63 -22.67 3.02 -9.93
N ALA A 64 -23.20 1.80 -9.94
CA ALA A 64 -23.23 0.96 -11.14
C ALA A 64 -24.53 1.05 -11.95
N ILE A 65 -25.61 1.60 -11.37
CA ILE A 65 -26.91 1.71 -12.05
C ILE A 65 -27.40 3.16 -12.10
N ILE A 66 -27.56 3.80 -10.94
CA ILE A 66 -28.20 5.12 -10.85
C ILE A 66 -27.28 6.20 -11.44
N TRP A 67 -26.00 6.18 -11.06
CA TRP A 67 -25.02 7.15 -11.53
C TRP A 67 -24.79 7.09 -13.05
N PRO A 68 -24.54 5.93 -13.66
CA PRO A 68 -24.51 5.82 -15.12
C PRO A 68 -25.79 6.32 -15.80
N ALA A 69 -26.96 6.02 -15.26
CA ALA A 69 -28.23 6.51 -15.85
C ALA A 69 -28.35 8.05 -15.81
N ILE A 70 -27.88 8.70 -14.74
CA ILE A 70 -27.82 10.15 -14.62
C ILE A 70 -26.84 10.72 -15.67
N LEU A 71 -25.64 10.18 -15.76
CA LEU A 71 -24.63 10.62 -16.72
C LEU A 71 -25.11 10.47 -18.17
N MET A 72 -25.71 9.34 -18.51
CA MET A 72 -26.29 9.12 -19.85
C MET A 72 -27.44 10.10 -20.16
N ALA A 73 -28.27 10.43 -19.16
CA ALA A 73 -29.34 11.41 -19.34
C ALA A 73 -28.80 12.84 -19.54
N LEU A 74 -27.61 13.13 -19.10
CA LEU A 74 -26.90 14.40 -19.27
C LEU A 74 -25.94 14.40 -20.47
N ASP A 75 -25.90 13.33 -21.24
CA ASP A 75 -24.95 13.12 -22.36
C ASP A 75 -23.47 13.28 -21.91
N LEU A 76 -23.14 12.77 -20.71
CA LEU A 76 -21.83 12.82 -20.13
C LEU A 76 -21.11 11.45 -20.16
N PRO A 77 -19.78 11.42 -20.28
CA PRO A 77 -19.02 10.17 -20.31
C PRO A 77 -19.13 9.44 -18.97
N LEU A 78 -19.14 8.09 -19.05
CA LEU A 78 -19.16 7.21 -17.86
C LEU A 78 -17.76 7.08 -17.26
N PRO A 79 -17.64 6.79 -15.94
CA PRO A 79 -16.36 6.40 -15.35
C PRO A 79 -15.81 5.15 -16.04
N LYS A 80 -14.49 5.03 -16.17
CA LYS A 80 -13.86 3.90 -16.88
C LYS A 80 -13.96 2.61 -16.10
N GLN A 81 -13.91 2.69 -14.75
CA GLN A 81 -13.94 1.53 -13.87
C GLN A 81 -14.57 1.88 -12.52
N ILE A 82 -15.23 0.90 -11.89
CA ILE A 82 -15.71 0.98 -10.52
C ILE A 82 -15.02 -0.14 -9.73
N LEU A 83 -14.19 0.22 -8.74
CA LEU A 83 -13.62 -0.72 -7.79
C LEU A 83 -14.55 -0.82 -6.58
N VAL A 84 -15.05 -2.04 -6.35
CA VAL A 84 -15.98 -2.32 -5.25
C VAL A 84 -15.23 -3.10 -4.17
N HIS A 85 -14.99 -2.48 -3.02
CA HIS A 85 -14.32 -3.15 -1.91
C HIS A 85 -15.29 -3.72 -0.89
N GLY A 86 -14.84 -4.78 -0.18
CA GLY A 86 -15.58 -5.39 0.91
C GLY A 86 -15.60 -4.55 2.19
N HIS A 87 -16.32 -5.01 3.19
CA HIS A 87 -16.28 -4.40 4.54
C HIS A 87 -15.06 -4.87 5.31
N ILE A 88 -14.60 -4.01 6.21
CA ILE A 88 -13.52 -4.35 7.14
C ILE A 88 -14.14 -4.54 8.51
N GLY A 89 -14.00 -5.75 9.03
CA GLY A 89 -14.37 -6.10 10.41
C GLY A 89 -13.23 -5.89 11.39
N PHE A 90 -13.53 -6.00 12.67
CA PHE A 90 -12.55 -6.04 13.74
C PHE A 90 -12.84 -7.24 14.63
N ASP A 91 -11.84 -8.11 14.79
CA ASP A 91 -11.90 -9.32 15.62
C ASP A 91 -13.12 -10.20 15.28
N GLY A 92 -13.32 -10.46 13.96
CA GLY A 92 -14.41 -11.27 13.42
C GLY A 92 -15.79 -10.64 13.50
N ARG A 93 -15.91 -9.35 13.85
CA ARG A 93 -17.18 -8.64 14.00
C ARG A 93 -17.22 -7.38 13.14
N LYS A 94 -18.43 -7.04 12.69
CA LYS A 94 -18.63 -5.76 12.00
C LYS A 94 -18.29 -4.61 12.96
N MET A 95 -17.47 -3.66 12.49
CA MET A 95 -17.20 -2.43 13.25
C MET A 95 -18.47 -1.60 13.41
N SER A 96 -18.75 -1.17 14.63
CA SER A 96 -19.89 -0.32 14.96
C SER A 96 -19.55 0.63 16.11
N LYS A 97 -19.90 1.90 15.94
CA LYS A 97 -19.72 2.91 17.01
C LYS A 97 -20.50 2.54 18.27
N SER A 98 -21.68 1.91 18.12
CA SER A 98 -22.50 1.48 19.24
C SER A 98 -21.91 0.29 20.01
N LEU A 99 -21.08 -0.52 19.38
CA LEU A 99 -20.38 -1.64 20.01
C LEU A 99 -19.00 -1.24 20.57
N GLY A 100 -18.54 -0.03 20.30
CA GLY A 100 -17.23 0.45 20.77
C GLY A 100 -16.03 -0.29 20.18
N ASN A 101 -16.22 -1.04 19.08
CA ASN A 101 -15.19 -1.85 18.44
C ASN A 101 -14.63 -1.22 17.15
N VAL A 102 -14.69 0.09 17.04
CA VAL A 102 -14.12 0.83 15.90
C VAL A 102 -12.67 1.14 16.17
N VAL A 103 -11.78 0.64 15.33
CA VAL A 103 -10.37 1.01 15.33
C VAL A 103 -10.20 2.26 14.45
N SER A 104 -9.59 3.30 15.01
CA SER A 104 -9.29 4.50 14.25
C SER A 104 -8.04 4.28 13.39
N PRO A 105 -8.08 4.60 12.08
CA PRO A 105 -6.86 4.61 11.27
C PRO A 105 -5.73 5.45 11.88
N ASN A 106 -6.06 6.58 12.52
CA ASN A 106 -5.07 7.44 13.16
C ASN A 106 -4.34 6.74 14.31
N GLU A 107 -5.04 5.90 15.10
CA GLU A 107 -4.42 5.13 16.17
C GLU A 107 -3.32 4.20 15.65
N VAL A 108 -3.56 3.55 14.51
CA VAL A 108 -2.56 2.72 13.83
C VAL A 108 -1.41 3.58 13.29
N ILE A 109 -1.74 4.68 12.63
CA ILE A 109 -0.77 5.57 11.99
C ILE A 109 0.13 6.24 13.02
N ASP A 110 -0.43 6.72 14.12
CA ASP A 110 0.34 7.39 15.19
C ASP A 110 1.36 6.46 15.86
N THR A 111 1.03 5.15 15.90
CA THR A 111 1.90 4.15 16.54
C THR A 111 2.91 3.53 15.57
N TYR A 112 2.49 3.17 14.37
CA TYR A 112 3.28 2.36 13.44
C TYR A 112 3.68 3.09 12.14
N GLY A 113 3.13 4.27 11.91
CA GLY A 113 3.33 5.06 10.70
C GLY A 113 2.33 4.74 9.59
N ALA A 114 2.16 5.71 8.67
CA ALA A 114 1.22 5.60 7.56
C ALA A 114 1.58 4.47 6.59
N ASP A 115 2.85 4.23 6.35
CA ASP A 115 3.33 3.16 5.47
C ASP A 115 2.92 1.77 5.98
N ALA A 116 3.03 1.52 7.29
CA ALA A 116 2.62 0.25 7.88
C ALA A 116 1.11 0.01 7.73
N PHE A 117 0.30 1.07 7.95
CA PHE A 117 -1.13 1.03 7.70
C PHE A 117 -1.45 0.68 6.25
N ARG A 118 -0.87 1.44 5.29
CA ARG A 118 -1.08 1.22 3.84
C ARG A 118 -0.70 -0.19 3.41
N TYR A 119 0.46 -0.66 3.87
CA TYR A 119 0.96 -1.99 3.59
C TYR A 119 0.00 -3.08 4.03
N TYR A 120 -0.42 -3.04 5.30
CA TYR A 120 -1.29 -4.07 5.86
C TYR A 120 -2.62 -4.14 5.14
N PHE A 121 -3.25 -3.00 4.88
CA PHE A 121 -4.54 -2.93 4.20
C PHE A 121 -4.45 -3.30 2.72
N SER A 122 -3.32 -3.04 2.06
CA SER A 122 -3.13 -3.44 0.66
C SER A 122 -2.78 -4.93 0.50
N ARG A 123 -2.16 -5.54 1.52
CA ARG A 123 -1.67 -6.92 1.43
C ARG A 123 -2.54 -7.95 2.13
N HIS A 124 -2.98 -7.64 3.35
CA HIS A 124 -3.63 -8.59 4.25
C HIS A 124 -5.15 -8.43 4.32
N ILE A 125 -5.70 -7.32 3.83
CA ILE A 125 -7.13 -7.14 3.68
C ILE A 125 -7.50 -7.40 2.22
N PRO A 126 -8.40 -8.36 1.92
CA PRO A 126 -8.83 -8.60 0.55
C PRO A 126 -9.45 -7.35 -0.08
N THR A 127 -9.08 -7.04 -1.33
CA THR A 127 -9.59 -5.85 -2.01
C THR A 127 -11.09 -5.97 -2.31
N LEU A 128 -11.54 -7.13 -2.79
CA LEU A 128 -12.92 -7.33 -3.29
C LEU A 128 -13.84 -8.01 -2.27
N ASP A 129 -13.28 -8.69 -1.28
CA ASP A 129 -14.03 -9.42 -0.25
C ASP A 129 -13.97 -8.73 1.11
N ASP A 130 -14.78 -9.20 2.05
CA ASP A 130 -14.74 -8.72 3.42
C ASP A 130 -13.42 -9.14 4.10
N GLY A 131 -12.79 -8.19 4.77
CA GLY A 131 -11.57 -8.40 5.51
C GLY A 131 -11.78 -8.26 7.03
N ASP A 132 -10.81 -8.75 7.81
CA ASP A 132 -10.82 -8.65 9.25
C ASP A 132 -9.47 -8.13 9.76
N PHE A 133 -9.52 -7.03 10.47
CA PHE A 133 -8.37 -6.45 11.15
C PHE A 133 -8.28 -6.99 12.58
N THR A 134 -7.08 -7.37 13.01
CA THR A 134 -6.74 -7.57 14.42
C THR A 134 -5.38 -6.98 14.71
N TRP A 135 -5.20 -6.43 15.91
CA TRP A 135 -3.90 -5.88 16.34
C TRP A 135 -2.79 -6.91 16.29
N GLU A 136 -3.09 -8.16 16.68
CA GLU A 136 -2.10 -9.24 16.67
C GLU A 136 -1.58 -9.56 15.25
N LYS A 137 -2.50 -9.69 14.27
CA LYS A 137 -2.13 -9.94 12.87
C LYS A 137 -1.36 -8.77 12.28
N PHE A 138 -1.81 -7.54 12.57
CA PHE A 138 -1.15 -6.32 12.12
C PHE A 138 0.28 -6.23 12.65
N GLU A 139 0.46 -6.38 13.96
CA GLU A 139 1.79 -6.24 14.58
C GLU A 139 2.74 -7.37 14.17
N LYS A 140 2.23 -8.60 13.95
CA LYS A 140 3.01 -9.69 13.37
C LYS A 140 3.47 -9.37 11.95
N ALA A 141 2.59 -8.85 11.09
CA ALA A 141 2.95 -8.44 9.73
C ALA A 141 4.00 -7.31 9.76
N TYR A 142 3.79 -6.28 10.59
CA TYR A 142 4.74 -5.19 10.79
C TYR A 142 6.14 -5.70 11.20
N ASN A 143 6.22 -6.49 12.26
CA ASN A 143 7.52 -6.94 12.78
C ASN A 143 8.22 -7.95 11.87
N ASN A 144 7.47 -8.88 11.26
CA ASN A 144 8.06 -9.94 10.44
C ASN A 144 8.34 -9.46 9.02
N GLU A 145 7.38 -8.86 8.37
CA GLU A 145 7.49 -8.54 6.95
C GLU A 145 8.20 -7.20 6.73
N LEU A 146 7.75 -6.13 7.40
CA LEU A 146 8.41 -4.82 7.26
C LEU A 146 9.73 -4.76 8.05
N GLY A 147 9.73 -5.22 9.30
CA GLY A 147 10.91 -5.18 10.15
C GLY A 147 11.98 -6.21 9.76
N ASN A 148 11.61 -7.51 9.71
CA ASN A 148 12.59 -8.58 9.47
C ASN A 148 12.93 -8.75 7.99
N ASP A 149 11.92 -8.85 7.09
CA ASP A 149 12.23 -9.16 5.69
C ASP A 149 12.84 -7.94 5.00
N LEU A 150 12.10 -6.82 4.92
CA LEU A 150 12.55 -5.63 4.20
C LEU A 150 13.59 -4.83 5.00
N GLY A 151 13.28 -4.48 6.24
CA GLY A 151 14.12 -3.62 7.06
C GLY A 151 15.50 -4.23 7.34
N ASN A 152 15.55 -5.52 7.71
CA ASN A 152 16.83 -6.20 7.93
C ASN A 152 17.63 -6.37 6.65
N LEU A 153 17.00 -6.63 5.49
CA LEU A 153 17.70 -6.70 4.21
C LEU A 153 18.43 -5.39 3.92
N VAL A 154 17.71 -4.27 3.95
CA VAL A 154 18.28 -2.95 3.69
C VAL A 154 19.40 -2.62 4.68
N GLN A 155 19.17 -2.82 5.98
CA GLN A 155 20.15 -2.53 7.02
C GLN A 155 21.39 -3.40 6.90
N ARG A 156 21.23 -4.70 6.59
CA ARG A 156 22.34 -5.65 6.42
C ARG A 156 23.23 -5.27 5.25
N VAL A 157 22.63 -4.94 4.08
CA VAL A 157 23.38 -4.53 2.91
C VAL A 157 24.08 -3.20 3.15
N ALA A 158 23.39 -2.20 3.72
CA ALA A 158 24.00 -0.91 4.06
C ALA A 158 25.22 -1.09 5.00
N LYS A 159 25.10 -1.92 6.05
CA LYS A 159 26.23 -2.23 6.95
C LYS A 159 27.39 -2.91 6.23
N MET A 160 27.11 -3.81 5.30
CA MET A 160 28.19 -4.47 4.53
C MET A 160 28.92 -3.47 3.61
N VAL A 161 28.19 -2.59 2.91
CA VAL A 161 28.80 -1.53 2.09
C VAL A 161 29.66 -0.58 2.94
N LEU A 162 29.13 -0.11 4.08
CA LEU A 162 29.88 0.74 5.01
C LEU A 162 31.15 0.04 5.51
N ARG A 163 31.04 -1.24 5.87
CA ARG A 163 32.16 -2.00 6.47
C ARG A 163 33.21 -2.42 5.48
N TYR A 164 32.82 -2.83 4.28
CA TYR A 164 33.72 -3.48 3.33
C TYR A 164 34.18 -2.56 2.19
N GLN A 165 33.39 -1.53 1.89
CA GLN A 165 33.64 -0.61 0.77
C GLN A 165 33.71 0.86 1.20
N ALA A 166 33.91 1.13 2.50
CA ALA A 166 33.93 2.51 3.05
C ALA A 166 32.72 3.36 2.67
N GLY A 167 31.57 2.71 2.45
CA GLY A 167 30.30 3.36 2.08
C GLY A 167 30.11 3.59 0.58
N VAL A 168 31.06 3.28 -0.27
CA VAL A 168 30.95 3.51 -1.72
C VAL A 168 30.44 2.25 -2.43
N VAL A 169 29.33 2.36 -3.17
CA VAL A 169 28.75 1.23 -3.92
C VAL A 169 29.26 1.19 -5.37
N GLY A 170 29.67 2.33 -5.91
CA GLY A 170 29.99 2.43 -7.32
C GLY A 170 28.76 2.59 -8.23
N GLU A 171 28.89 2.26 -9.50
CA GLU A 171 27.80 2.35 -10.47
C GLU A 171 26.80 1.21 -10.27
N LEU A 172 25.52 1.56 -10.06
CA LEU A 172 24.48 0.58 -9.77
C LEU A 172 24.03 -0.15 -11.03
N ASN A 173 24.20 -1.45 -11.05
CA ASN A 173 23.58 -2.31 -12.05
C ASN A 173 22.09 -2.48 -11.72
N ARG A 174 21.23 -1.68 -12.35
CA ARG A 174 19.77 -1.76 -12.19
C ARG A 174 19.11 -2.75 -13.13
N GLY A 175 19.82 -3.69 -13.74
CA GLY A 175 19.35 -4.69 -14.67
C GLY A 175 17.92 -4.55 -15.22
N GLU A 176 17.64 -4.93 -16.44
CA GLU A 176 16.25 -5.05 -16.92
C GLU A 176 15.59 -6.22 -16.19
N HIS A 177 14.71 -5.92 -15.26
CA HIS A 177 13.91 -6.94 -14.59
C HIS A 177 12.50 -6.94 -15.17
N ASP A 178 12.02 -8.12 -15.49
CA ASP A 178 10.63 -8.30 -15.85
C ASP A 178 9.73 -7.99 -14.64
N ILE A 179 8.95 -6.91 -14.76
CA ILE A 179 7.96 -6.47 -13.78
C ILE A 179 6.54 -6.58 -14.34
N GLN A 180 6.35 -7.36 -15.40
CA GLN A 180 5.05 -7.43 -16.08
C GLN A 180 3.97 -7.98 -15.15
N LEU A 181 4.25 -9.04 -14.38
CA LEU A 181 3.31 -9.59 -13.40
C LEU A 181 2.91 -8.58 -12.33
N TYR A 182 3.85 -7.72 -11.89
CA TYR A 182 3.55 -6.64 -10.97
C TYR A 182 2.63 -5.59 -11.61
N ARG A 183 2.91 -5.18 -12.85
CA ARG A 183 2.09 -4.21 -13.59
C ARG A 183 0.69 -4.73 -13.81
N ASP A 184 0.55 -5.96 -14.31
CA ASP A 184 -0.75 -6.59 -14.54
C ASP A 184 -1.57 -6.67 -13.24
N ALA A 185 -0.94 -7.02 -12.12
CA ALA A 185 -1.59 -7.05 -10.82
C ALA A 185 -2.04 -5.63 -10.36
N MET A 186 -1.22 -4.59 -10.60
CA MET A 186 -1.57 -3.20 -10.28
C MET A 186 -2.72 -2.69 -11.16
N ASP A 187 -2.68 -2.97 -12.46
CA ASP A 187 -3.72 -2.53 -13.41
C ASP A 187 -5.07 -3.21 -13.13
N GLU A 188 -5.04 -4.46 -12.66
CA GLU A 188 -6.21 -5.22 -12.22
C GLU A 188 -6.60 -4.97 -10.75
N MET A 189 -5.89 -4.08 -10.05
CA MET A 189 -6.10 -3.73 -8.63
C MET A 189 -5.99 -4.94 -7.67
N ARG A 190 -5.20 -5.93 -8.05
CA ARG A 190 -4.82 -7.07 -7.20
C ARG A 190 -3.59 -6.72 -6.37
N PHE A 191 -3.78 -5.78 -5.43
CA PHE A 191 -2.68 -5.17 -4.67
C PHE A 191 -1.87 -6.18 -3.86
N SER A 192 -2.52 -7.19 -3.27
CA SER A 192 -1.82 -8.27 -2.57
C SER A 192 -0.86 -9.02 -3.49
N ASP A 193 -1.29 -9.35 -4.71
CA ASP A 193 -0.47 -10.06 -5.69
C ASP A 193 0.72 -9.19 -6.14
N ALA A 194 0.48 -7.89 -6.36
CA ALA A 194 1.56 -6.96 -6.69
C ALA A 194 2.62 -6.89 -5.58
N ILE A 195 2.19 -6.80 -4.32
CA ILE A 195 3.10 -6.81 -3.17
C ILE A 195 3.83 -8.16 -3.06
N ASP A 196 3.17 -9.29 -3.35
CA ASP A 196 3.80 -10.61 -3.33
C ASP A 196 4.93 -10.75 -4.36
N GLN A 197 4.83 -10.11 -5.53
CA GLN A 197 5.94 -10.02 -6.49
C GLN A 197 7.15 -9.29 -5.87
N VAL A 198 6.91 -8.19 -5.15
CA VAL A 198 7.97 -7.46 -4.48
C VAL A 198 8.60 -8.28 -3.35
N TRP A 199 7.78 -8.98 -2.55
CA TRP A 199 8.29 -9.89 -1.50
C TRP A 199 9.03 -11.09 -2.07
N GLY A 200 8.67 -11.54 -3.28
CA GLY A 200 9.45 -12.50 -4.05
C GLY A 200 10.88 -12.01 -4.30
N LYS A 201 11.04 -10.75 -4.72
CA LYS A 201 12.37 -10.13 -4.94
C LYS A 201 13.14 -9.97 -3.63
N ILE A 202 12.49 -9.55 -2.54
CA ILE A 202 13.12 -9.46 -1.20
C ILE A 202 13.68 -10.82 -0.77
N ARG A 203 12.89 -11.88 -0.90
CA ARG A 203 13.32 -13.26 -0.58
C ARG A 203 14.47 -13.72 -1.48
N ALA A 204 14.38 -13.47 -2.78
CA ALA A 204 15.45 -13.83 -3.74
C ALA A 204 16.76 -13.11 -3.41
N THR A 205 16.73 -11.81 -3.10
CA THR A 205 17.91 -11.05 -2.70
C THR A 205 18.52 -11.56 -1.39
N ASN A 206 17.68 -11.88 -0.39
CA ASN A 206 18.16 -12.50 0.85
C ASN A 206 18.82 -13.85 0.60
N GLN A 207 18.20 -14.70 -0.23
CA GLN A 207 18.75 -16.02 -0.58
C GLN A 207 20.05 -15.90 -1.38
N TYR A 208 20.14 -14.96 -2.30
CA TYR A 208 21.38 -14.66 -3.02
C TYR A 208 22.52 -14.34 -2.06
N LEU A 209 22.31 -13.42 -1.11
CA LEU A 209 23.32 -13.07 -0.12
C LEU A 209 23.75 -14.25 0.77
N GLU A 210 22.83 -15.16 1.12
CA GLU A 210 23.18 -16.38 1.87
C GLU A 210 23.98 -17.40 1.04
N GLN A 211 23.76 -17.43 -0.28
CA GLN A 211 24.48 -18.32 -1.20
C GLN A 211 25.91 -17.80 -1.47
N VAL A 212 26.05 -16.51 -1.82
CA VAL A 212 27.33 -15.91 -2.19
C VAL A 212 28.21 -15.53 -0.99
N LYS A 213 27.61 -15.38 0.20
CA LYS A 213 28.27 -15.12 1.49
C LYS A 213 29.29 -13.99 1.43
N PRO A 214 28.90 -12.75 1.13
CA PRO A 214 29.83 -11.63 0.98
C PRO A 214 30.76 -11.43 2.19
N TRP A 215 30.34 -11.82 3.40
CA TRP A 215 31.15 -11.78 4.61
C TRP A 215 32.30 -12.80 4.61
N GLU A 216 32.23 -13.89 3.83
CA GLU A 216 33.33 -14.83 3.64
C GLU A 216 34.31 -14.29 2.59
N VAL A 217 33.78 -13.76 1.47
CA VAL A 217 34.59 -13.11 0.41
C VAL A 217 35.40 -11.97 1.00
N ALA A 218 34.80 -11.16 1.87
CA ALA A 218 35.45 -10.02 2.52
C ALA A 218 36.63 -10.39 3.45
N LYS A 219 36.86 -11.67 3.77
CA LYS A 219 38.02 -12.11 4.55
C LYS A 219 39.30 -12.04 3.73
N ASN A 220 39.21 -12.11 2.40
CA ASN A 220 40.34 -12.09 1.46
C ASN A 220 40.56 -10.70 0.85
N LYS A 221 40.46 -9.65 1.67
CA LYS A 221 40.51 -8.23 1.24
C LYS A 221 41.81 -7.81 0.53
N ASP A 222 42.90 -8.56 0.72
CA ASP A 222 44.19 -8.26 0.11
C ASP A 222 44.36 -8.89 -1.28
N ASP A 223 43.37 -9.70 -1.71
CA ASP A 223 43.30 -10.28 -3.04
C ASP A 223 42.41 -9.40 -3.96
N PRO A 224 42.96 -8.84 -5.06
CA PRO A 224 42.20 -7.95 -5.97
C PRO A 224 40.95 -8.62 -6.56
N GLU A 225 41.01 -9.90 -6.92
CA GLU A 225 39.89 -10.64 -7.53
C GLU A 225 38.74 -10.81 -6.52
N SER A 226 39.08 -11.13 -5.27
CA SER A 226 38.08 -11.20 -4.17
C SER A 226 37.46 -9.83 -3.88
N THR A 227 38.22 -8.76 -3.97
CA THR A 227 37.74 -7.40 -3.75
C THR A 227 36.78 -6.96 -4.85
N GLU A 228 37.09 -7.22 -6.12
CA GLU A 228 36.22 -6.95 -7.28
C GLU A 228 34.93 -7.77 -7.17
N HIS A 229 35.03 -9.08 -6.93
CA HIS A 229 33.88 -9.95 -6.74
C HIS A 229 32.95 -9.50 -5.60
N LEU A 230 33.51 -9.06 -4.46
CA LEU A 230 32.73 -8.50 -3.36
C LEU A 230 32.00 -7.22 -3.78
N SER A 231 32.66 -6.38 -4.57
CA SER A 231 32.05 -5.15 -5.10
C SER A 231 30.84 -5.48 -5.97
N ASP A 232 30.95 -6.43 -6.89
CA ASP A 232 29.87 -6.87 -7.75
C ASP A 232 28.66 -7.41 -6.95
N ILE A 233 28.92 -8.26 -5.99
CA ILE A 233 27.87 -8.80 -5.10
C ILE A 233 27.10 -7.68 -4.39
N LEU A 234 27.81 -6.68 -3.86
CA LEU A 234 27.19 -5.59 -3.13
C LEU A 234 26.45 -4.61 -4.07
N GLN A 235 26.98 -4.36 -5.27
CA GLN A 235 26.30 -3.57 -6.31
C GLN A 235 24.99 -4.23 -6.74
N ASP A 236 25.00 -5.53 -7.01
CA ASP A 236 23.79 -6.30 -7.37
C ASP A 236 22.74 -6.27 -6.24
N ALA A 237 23.18 -6.43 -4.99
CA ALA A 237 22.28 -6.37 -3.84
C ALA A 237 21.65 -4.98 -3.67
N VAL A 238 22.43 -3.91 -3.81
CA VAL A 238 21.94 -2.53 -3.75
C VAL A 238 21.02 -2.24 -4.94
N GLY A 239 21.39 -2.67 -6.15
CA GLY A 239 20.54 -2.54 -7.35
C GLY A 239 19.18 -3.18 -7.16
N SER A 240 19.14 -4.40 -6.59
CA SER A 240 17.90 -5.11 -6.24
C SER A 240 17.08 -4.36 -5.19
N ILE A 241 17.70 -3.81 -4.14
CA ILE A 241 17.03 -3.01 -3.11
C ILE A 241 16.45 -1.72 -3.70
N MET A 242 17.16 -1.04 -4.59
CA MET A 242 16.66 0.17 -5.24
C MET A 242 15.44 -0.14 -6.10
N GLN A 243 15.45 -1.25 -6.83
CA GLN A 243 14.27 -1.70 -7.59
C GLN A 243 13.09 -2.06 -6.67
N ILE A 244 13.34 -2.78 -5.57
CA ILE A 244 12.32 -3.05 -4.54
C ILE A 244 11.72 -1.73 -4.04
N ALA A 245 12.54 -0.73 -3.74
CA ALA A 245 12.08 0.58 -3.31
C ALA A 245 11.22 1.28 -4.38
N ASP A 246 11.58 1.18 -5.68
CA ASP A 246 10.78 1.75 -6.77
C ASP A 246 9.39 1.10 -6.85
N LEU A 247 9.30 -0.23 -6.76
CA LEU A 247 8.04 -0.97 -6.80
C LEU A 247 7.17 -0.75 -5.54
N LEU A 248 7.78 -0.41 -4.41
CA LEU A 248 7.07 -0.14 -3.17
C LEU A 248 6.51 1.28 -3.04
N VAL A 249 6.86 2.23 -3.93
CA VAL A 249 6.37 3.62 -3.87
C VAL A 249 4.85 3.74 -3.68
N PRO A 250 4.00 2.98 -4.39
CA PRO A 250 2.55 3.08 -4.21
C PRO A 250 2.06 2.62 -2.83
N PHE A 251 2.79 1.74 -2.16
CA PHE A 251 2.40 1.12 -0.89
C PHE A 251 3.10 1.73 0.32
N LEU A 252 4.40 1.98 0.20
CA LEU A 252 5.31 2.43 1.24
C LEU A 252 6.09 3.67 0.80
N PRO A 253 5.44 4.83 0.53
CA PRO A 253 6.10 6.00 -0.06
C PRO A 253 7.23 6.56 0.81
N GLU A 254 7.05 6.61 2.13
CA GLU A 254 8.08 7.14 3.04
C GLU A 254 9.27 6.18 3.17
N ALA A 255 9.01 4.88 3.34
CA ALA A 255 10.06 3.87 3.40
C ALA A 255 10.84 3.79 2.09
N SER A 256 10.15 3.85 0.95
CA SER A 256 10.79 3.90 -0.38
C SER A 256 11.74 5.09 -0.50
N SER A 257 11.29 6.28 -0.07
CA SER A 257 12.12 7.48 -0.06
C SER A 257 13.33 7.33 0.87
N LYS A 258 13.14 6.77 2.08
CA LYS A 258 14.24 6.50 3.04
C LYS A 258 15.24 5.49 2.48
N ILE A 259 14.77 4.39 1.87
CA ILE A 259 15.65 3.39 1.22
C ILE A 259 16.48 4.04 0.12
N LYS A 260 15.85 4.81 -0.76
CA LYS A 260 16.56 5.53 -1.83
C LYS A 260 17.59 6.50 -1.29
N ALA A 261 17.28 7.22 -0.21
CA ALA A 261 18.21 8.15 0.44
C ALA A 261 19.43 7.45 1.07
N ILE A 262 19.25 6.23 1.61
CA ILE A 262 20.37 5.44 2.16
C ILE A 262 21.43 5.15 1.10
N PHE A 263 21.03 4.86 -0.14
CA PHE A 263 21.91 4.47 -1.25
C PHE A 263 22.05 5.56 -2.33
N ALA A 264 21.72 6.82 -1.99
CA ALA A 264 21.78 7.94 -2.94
C ALA A 264 23.19 8.13 -3.51
N GLU A 265 23.26 8.38 -4.81
CA GLU A 265 24.51 8.69 -5.53
C GLU A 265 25.62 7.64 -5.35
N GLY A 266 25.24 6.37 -5.07
CA GLY A 266 26.21 5.29 -4.87
C GLY A 266 27.00 5.37 -3.58
N VAL A 267 26.55 6.20 -2.62
CA VAL A 267 27.16 6.34 -1.29
C VAL A 267 26.14 6.02 -0.20
N VAL A 268 26.48 5.07 0.66
CA VAL A 268 25.65 4.72 1.82
C VAL A 268 25.84 5.73 2.93
N SER A 269 24.75 6.41 3.33
CA SER A 269 24.76 7.47 4.33
C SER A 269 24.43 6.99 5.75
N SER A 270 23.62 5.95 5.89
CA SER A 270 23.13 5.47 7.19
C SER A 270 22.76 3.99 7.12
N SER A 271 22.66 3.36 8.27
CA SER A 271 22.12 2.01 8.45
C SER A 271 21.08 1.92 9.55
N ASP A 272 20.38 3.03 9.83
CA ASP A 272 19.32 3.07 10.82
C ASP A 272 18.13 2.19 10.40
N PRO A 273 17.41 1.56 11.33
CA PRO A 273 16.24 0.76 11.02
C PRO A 273 15.15 1.60 10.36
N ILE A 274 14.64 1.15 9.20
CA ILE A 274 13.50 1.78 8.53
C ILE A 274 12.21 1.47 9.30
N PHE A 275 12.10 0.25 9.80
CA PHE A 275 10.99 -0.23 10.60
C PHE A 275 11.53 -0.77 11.94
N PRO A 276 11.61 0.05 12.99
CA PRO A 276 11.95 -0.41 14.32
C PRO A 276 10.89 -1.36 14.86
N LYS A 277 11.28 -2.43 15.54
CA LYS A 277 10.33 -3.41 16.07
C LYS A 277 9.48 -2.81 17.18
N ILE A 278 8.18 -3.10 17.14
CA ILE A 278 7.18 -2.64 18.10
C ILE A 278 6.39 -3.85 18.61
N TYR A 279 6.27 -3.98 19.94
CA TYR A 279 5.57 -5.07 20.62
C TYR A 279 4.63 -4.47 21.67
N ILE A 280 3.42 -4.08 21.24
CA ILE A 280 2.37 -3.54 22.10
C ILE A 280 1.26 -4.59 22.28
N HIS A 281 0.88 -5.24 21.19
CA HIS A 281 -0.22 -6.19 21.12
C HIS A 281 0.24 -7.64 21.03
N THR A 282 1.55 -7.86 20.82
CA THR A 282 2.19 -9.19 20.79
C THR A 282 3.33 -9.22 21.78
N LYS A 283 3.78 -10.43 22.17
CA LYS A 283 4.96 -10.57 23.01
C LYS A 283 6.24 -10.47 22.18
N ASP A 284 7.26 -9.79 22.72
CA ASP A 284 8.59 -9.81 22.13
C ASP A 284 9.22 -11.20 22.32
N PRO A 285 9.48 -11.96 21.23
CA PRO A 285 10.01 -13.32 21.33
C PRO A 285 11.39 -13.39 22.01
N ARG A 286 12.12 -12.26 22.08
CA ARG A 286 13.42 -12.20 22.77
C ARG A 286 13.30 -12.27 24.30
N THR A 287 12.13 -11.94 24.84
CA THR A 287 11.89 -11.99 26.30
C THR A 287 11.51 -13.40 26.78
N GLU A 288 11.11 -14.31 25.88
CA GLU A 288 10.70 -15.69 26.26
C GLU A 288 11.90 -16.64 26.46
N HIS A 289 13.10 -16.28 26.00
CA HIS A 289 14.31 -17.13 26.08
C HIS A 289 15.21 -16.77 27.27
N GLY A 290 14.74 -15.96 28.19
CA GLY A 290 15.45 -15.45 29.36
C GLY A 290 15.03 -16.06 30.72
N ARG A 291 14.61 -17.35 30.74
CA ARG A 291 14.38 -18.07 32.01
C ARG A 291 15.09 -19.42 31.99
#